data_8816cbbce90b2813ac6ebe061e3ff332
#
_entry.id   8816cbbce90b2813ac6ebe061e3ff332
#
_cell.length_a   1.000
_cell.length_b   1.000
_cell.length_c   1.000
_cell.angle_alpha   90.00
_cell.angle_beta   90.00
_cell.angle_gamma   90.00
#
_symmetry.space_group_name_H-M   'P 1'
#
loop_
_entity.id
_entity.type
_entity.pdbx_description
1 polymer ?
#
loop_
_entity_poly.entity_id
_entity_poly.type
_entity_poly.pdbx_seq_one_letter_code
_entity_poly.pdbx_strand_id
1 'polypeptide(L)'
;MEMFVSEDIGVKEYFEEFVPRMFREQLEKSPVTGMEGTIFAAEFDISNGTDQAFGITVKDGRELEINEGPLDNPMVRIQLSEEVWRKAVTGKMVGAVDMFTDTEQMANRQRFEALKSTQGTMNLVLSLPDGSVANIKVIMNGAESPSVTFMTTAEDWAKMATGDLTGPAAFMSGRLKIDGDLAFAMSLGNMMY
;
A
#
# COMPACT_ATOMS: atom_id res chain seq x y z
N MET A 1 3.60 -11.13 16.38
CA MET A 1 4.97 -10.64 16.07
C MET A 1 4.84 -9.17 15.76
N GLU A 2 5.69 -8.32 16.34
CA GLU A 2 5.64 -6.90 16.02
C GLU A 2 6.01 -6.69 14.56
N MET A 3 5.03 -6.31 13.74
CA MET A 3 5.26 -5.91 12.34
C MET A 3 5.86 -4.49 12.23
N PHE A 4 6.07 -3.84 13.37
CA PHE A 4 6.58 -2.48 13.43
C PHE A 4 8.07 -2.46 13.74
N VAL A 5 8.74 -1.50 13.17
CA VAL A 5 10.18 -1.29 13.33
C VAL A 5 10.49 -0.17 14.31
N SER A 6 11.76 -0.07 14.73
CA SER A 6 12.25 1.05 15.54
C SER A 6 12.01 2.39 14.83
N GLU A 7 11.75 3.44 15.60
CA GLU A 7 11.57 4.80 15.07
C GLU A 7 12.82 5.33 14.36
N ASP A 8 13.99 4.77 14.67
CA ASP A 8 15.29 5.21 14.13
C ASP A 8 15.71 4.45 12.86
N ILE A 9 14.89 3.51 12.36
CA ILE A 9 15.24 2.75 11.15
C ILE A 9 15.43 3.68 9.96
N GLY A 10 16.50 3.46 9.20
CA GLY A 10 16.74 4.14 7.94
C GLY A 10 15.83 3.61 6.84
N VAL A 11 15.44 4.47 5.86
CA VAL A 11 14.61 4.04 4.73
C VAL A 11 15.28 2.90 3.97
N LYS A 12 16.57 3.03 3.68
CA LYS A 12 17.36 2.00 2.98
C LYS A 12 17.42 0.69 3.77
N GLU A 13 17.74 0.74 5.06
CA GLU A 13 17.78 -0.42 5.95
C GLU A 13 16.42 -1.15 6.00
N TYR A 14 15.33 -0.38 6.01
CA TYR A 14 13.99 -0.96 5.98
C TYR A 14 13.76 -1.80 4.71
N PHE A 15 14.06 -1.26 3.54
CA PHE A 15 13.80 -1.97 2.27
C PHE A 15 14.82 -3.08 2.02
N GLU A 16 16.10 -2.89 2.32
CA GLU A 16 17.16 -3.86 2.00
C GLU A 16 17.33 -4.98 3.03
N GLU A 17 16.96 -4.75 4.29
CA GLU A 17 17.16 -5.72 5.37
C GLU A 17 15.86 -6.20 6.01
N PHE A 18 14.99 -5.26 6.44
CA PHE A 18 13.78 -5.60 7.16
C PHE A 18 12.74 -6.27 6.26
N VAL A 19 12.44 -5.70 5.11
CA VAL A 19 11.43 -6.25 4.17
C VAL A 19 11.80 -7.65 3.69
N PRO A 20 13.04 -7.95 3.25
CA PRO A 20 13.41 -9.32 2.85
C PRO A 20 13.36 -10.33 4.00
N ARG A 21 13.71 -9.91 5.22
CA ARG A 21 13.61 -10.76 6.40
C ARG A 21 12.16 -11.11 6.70
N MET A 22 11.29 -10.10 6.75
CA MET A 22 9.86 -10.29 6.98
C MET A 22 9.22 -11.19 5.92
N PHE A 23 9.54 -10.97 4.66
CA PHE A 23 9.00 -11.75 3.55
C PHE A 23 9.37 -13.23 3.69
N ARG A 24 10.63 -13.55 4.00
CA ARG A 24 11.06 -14.93 4.24
C ARG A 24 10.34 -15.57 5.43
N GLU A 25 10.25 -14.88 6.56
CA GLU A 25 9.56 -15.37 7.75
C GLU A 25 8.07 -15.64 7.49
N GLN A 26 7.44 -14.82 6.64
CA GLN A 26 6.06 -15.03 6.25
C GLN A 26 5.90 -16.26 5.35
N LEU A 27 6.77 -16.43 4.35
CA LEU A 27 6.73 -17.62 3.47
C LEU A 27 6.96 -18.92 4.22
N GLU A 28 7.80 -18.91 5.27
CA GLU A 28 8.01 -20.07 6.13
C GLU A 28 6.77 -20.45 6.92
N LYS A 29 5.98 -19.47 7.36
CA LYS A 29 4.74 -19.69 8.13
C LYS A 29 3.54 -20.02 7.25
N SER A 30 3.44 -19.35 6.11
CA SER A 30 2.32 -19.48 5.17
C SER A 30 2.86 -19.57 3.74
N PRO A 31 3.22 -20.77 3.27
CA PRO A 31 3.69 -20.94 1.91
C PRO A 31 2.65 -20.52 0.88
N VAL A 32 3.05 -19.67 -0.05
CA VAL A 32 2.20 -19.16 -1.11
C VAL A 32 2.03 -20.20 -2.23
N THR A 33 0.81 -20.41 -2.70
CA THR A 33 0.44 -21.28 -3.82
C THR A 33 -0.51 -20.55 -4.77
N GLY A 34 -0.55 -20.98 -6.03
CA GLY A 34 -1.47 -20.43 -7.04
C GLY A 34 -1.03 -19.10 -7.65
N MET A 35 0.18 -18.65 -7.37
CA MET A 35 0.74 -17.41 -7.93
C MET A 35 1.78 -17.67 -9.05
N GLU A 36 1.88 -18.88 -9.54
CA GLU A 36 2.82 -19.27 -10.61
C GLU A 36 2.59 -18.43 -11.87
N GLY A 37 3.67 -17.88 -12.42
CA GLY A 37 3.64 -17.00 -13.59
C GLY A 37 3.24 -15.55 -13.29
N THR A 38 3.12 -15.16 -12.02
CA THR A 38 2.86 -13.76 -11.65
C THR A 38 4.16 -13.00 -11.37
N ILE A 39 4.17 -11.72 -11.74
CA ILE A 39 5.20 -10.75 -11.36
C ILE A 39 4.48 -9.52 -10.84
N PHE A 40 4.56 -9.28 -9.54
CA PHE A 40 4.09 -8.06 -8.92
C PHE A 40 5.26 -7.09 -8.74
N ALA A 41 5.12 -5.85 -9.16
CA ALA A 41 6.13 -4.81 -9.04
C ALA A 41 5.52 -3.57 -8.40
N ALA A 42 6.07 -3.14 -7.26
CA ALA A 42 5.70 -1.93 -6.57
C ALA A 42 6.91 -1.01 -6.39
N GLU A 43 6.71 0.28 -6.54
CA GLU A 43 7.71 1.31 -6.31
C GLU A 43 7.26 2.24 -5.19
N PHE A 44 8.17 2.57 -4.30
CA PHE A 44 7.97 3.52 -3.21
C PHE A 44 8.84 4.74 -3.45
N ASP A 45 8.21 5.87 -3.72
CA ASP A 45 8.86 7.19 -3.82
C ASP A 45 8.74 7.90 -2.48
N ILE A 46 9.82 8.00 -1.74
CA ILE A 46 9.86 8.59 -0.40
C ILE A 46 10.61 9.90 -0.45
N SER A 47 9.92 11.00 -0.14
CA SER A 47 10.49 12.35 -0.20
C SER A 47 10.81 12.91 1.18
N ASN A 48 12.05 13.42 1.35
CA ASN A 48 12.50 14.14 2.55
C ASN A 48 13.40 15.35 2.20
N GLY A 49 13.12 16.01 1.07
CA GLY A 49 14.00 17.02 0.48
C GLY A 49 14.94 16.46 -0.58
N THR A 50 15.16 15.15 -0.60
CA THR A 50 15.73 14.36 -1.71
C THR A 50 14.81 13.17 -1.94
N ASP A 51 14.48 12.91 -3.19
CA ASP A 51 13.62 11.78 -3.52
C ASP A 51 14.43 10.47 -3.47
N GLN A 52 13.91 9.50 -2.73
CA GLN A 52 14.45 8.14 -2.65
C GLN A 52 13.41 7.18 -3.20
N ALA A 53 13.79 6.38 -4.19
CA ALA A 53 12.92 5.36 -4.75
C ALA A 53 13.42 3.96 -4.38
N PHE A 54 12.50 3.07 -4.05
CA PHE A 54 12.77 1.64 -3.82
C PHE A 54 11.74 0.80 -4.56
N GLY A 55 12.25 -0.08 -5.42
CA GLY A 55 11.45 -1.05 -6.14
C GLY A 55 11.37 -2.39 -5.39
N ILE A 56 10.17 -2.94 -5.31
CA ILE A 56 9.91 -4.28 -4.78
C ILE A 56 9.32 -5.11 -5.92
N THR A 57 9.97 -6.21 -6.29
CA THR A 57 9.43 -7.16 -7.28
C THR A 57 9.24 -8.51 -6.61
N VAL A 58 8.03 -9.07 -6.72
CA VAL A 58 7.69 -10.40 -6.21
C VAL A 58 7.29 -11.29 -7.38
N LYS A 59 8.05 -12.38 -7.61
CA LYS A 59 7.77 -13.38 -8.63
C LYS A 59 7.12 -14.60 -8.00
N ASP A 60 6.07 -15.10 -8.64
CA ASP A 60 5.35 -16.32 -8.22
C ASP A 60 4.87 -16.28 -6.76
N GLY A 61 4.81 -15.09 -6.17
CA GLY A 61 4.52 -14.89 -4.74
C GLY A 61 5.62 -15.39 -3.78
N ARG A 62 6.80 -15.78 -4.28
CA ARG A 62 7.83 -16.48 -3.48
C ARG A 62 9.23 -15.88 -3.59
N GLU A 63 9.55 -15.25 -4.68
CA GLU A 63 10.86 -14.65 -4.91
C GLU A 63 10.74 -13.13 -4.79
N LEU A 64 11.50 -12.56 -3.86
CA LEU A 64 11.55 -11.13 -3.61
C LEU A 64 12.85 -10.55 -4.14
N GLU A 65 12.75 -9.47 -4.90
CA GLU A 65 13.86 -8.63 -5.35
C GLU A 65 13.61 -7.20 -4.90
N ILE A 66 14.61 -6.57 -4.30
CA ILE A 66 14.61 -5.16 -3.91
C ILE A 66 15.61 -4.42 -4.76
N ASN A 67 15.18 -3.33 -5.36
CA ASN A 67 16.03 -2.42 -6.14
C ASN A 67 16.08 -1.04 -5.49
N GLU A 68 17.27 -0.51 -5.28
CA GLU A 68 17.45 0.92 -4.98
C GLU A 68 17.30 1.70 -6.30
N GLY A 69 16.34 2.61 -6.34
CA GLY A 69 16.01 3.39 -7.53
C GLY A 69 14.64 3.03 -8.12
N PRO A 70 14.19 3.80 -9.12
CA PRO A 70 12.89 3.62 -9.76
C PRO A 70 12.83 2.34 -10.60
N LEU A 71 11.62 1.80 -10.73
CA LEU A 71 11.31 0.72 -11.67
C LEU A 71 10.78 1.29 -12.99
N ASP A 72 11.07 0.64 -14.10
CA ASP A 72 10.63 1.11 -15.42
C ASP A 72 9.10 1.13 -15.57
N ASN A 73 8.42 0.07 -15.13
CA ASN A 73 6.97 -0.07 -15.26
C ASN A 73 6.36 -0.77 -14.03
N PRO A 74 6.33 -0.13 -12.87
CA PRO A 74 5.71 -0.73 -11.69
C PRO A 74 4.20 -0.84 -11.87
N MET A 75 3.60 -1.94 -11.39
CA MET A 75 2.14 -2.06 -11.31
C MET A 75 1.54 -1.03 -10.36
N VAL A 76 2.28 -0.72 -9.30
CA VAL A 76 1.88 0.27 -8.28
C VAL A 76 3.07 1.17 -7.97
N ARG A 77 2.86 2.48 -8.04
CA ARG A 77 3.81 3.49 -7.53
C ARG A 77 3.17 4.22 -6.38
N ILE A 78 3.83 4.21 -5.23
CA ILE A 78 3.35 4.82 -3.98
C ILE A 78 4.26 5.99 -3.66
N GLN A 79 3.69 7.17 -3.62
CA GLN A 79 4.39 8.43 -3.33
C GLN A 79 3.95 8.98 -1.98
N LEU A 80 4.89 9.21 -1.07
CA LEU A 80 4.64 9.73 0.27
C LEU A 80 5.89 10.43 0.83
N SER A 81 5.69 11.26 1.87
CA SER A 81 6.83 11.83 2.60
C SER A 81 7.47 10.79 3.53
N GLU A 82 8.75 10.97 3.85
CA GLU A 82 9.43 10.11 4.84
C GLU A 82 8.74 10.15 6.21
N GLU A 83 8.19 11.30 6.59
CA GLU A 83 7.42 11.42 7.84
C GLU A 83 6.19 10.48 7.83
N VAL A 84 5.42 10.47 6.73
CA VAL A 84 4.26 9.59 6.56
C VAL A 84 4.69 8.13 6.52
N TRP A 85 5.74 7.81 5.74
CA TRP A 85 6.32 6.47 5.70
C TRP A 85 6.75 6.00 7.10
N ARG A 86 7.45 6.83 7.86
CA ARG A 86 7.92 6.51 9.21
C ARG A 86 6.75 6.24 10.16
N LYS A 87 5.69 7.06 10.12
CA LYS A 87 4.47 6.80 10.90
C LYS A 87 3.81 5.47 10.54
N ALA A 88 3.82 5.11 9.25
CA ALA A 88 3.26 3.84 8.78
C ALA A 88 4.06 2.64 9.31
N VAL A 89 5.39 2.61 9.11
CA VAL A 89 6.22 1.45 9.46
C VAL A 89 6.46 1.30 10.97
N THR A 90 6.30 2.36 11.76
CA THR A 90 6.43 2.34 13.22
C THR A 90 5.10 2.13 13.95
N GLY A 91 4.00 1.87 13.23
CA GLY A 91 2.69 1.58 13.81
C GLY A 91 1.92 2.79 14.32
N LYS A 92 2.39 4.02 14.05
CA LYS A 92 1.66 5.25 14.38
C LYS A 92 0.51 5.53 13.40
N MET A 93 0.48 4.81 12.29
CA MET A 93 -0.59 4.84 11.28
C MET A 93 -1.03 3.39 11.00
N VAL A 94 -1.92 2.89 11.85
CA VAL A 94 -2.43 1.51 11.77
C VAL A 94 -3.16 1.28 10.45
N GLY A 95 -3.02 0.08 9.88
CA GLY A 95 -3.68 -0.33 8.64
C GLY A 95 -2.98 0.10 7.35
N ALA A 96 -1.98 1.00 7.41
CA ALA A 96 -1.27 1.42 6.20
C ALA A 96 -0.24 0.38 5.73
N VAL A 97 0.30 -0.40 6.64
CA VAL A 97 1.31 -1.43 6.35
C VAL A 97 0.66 -2.80 6.09
N ASP A 98 -0.46 -3.08 6.71
CA ASP A 98 -1.13 -4.38 6.66
C ASP A 98 -1.50 -4.78 5.22
N MET A 99 -1.90 -3.79 4.40
CA MET A 99 -2.22 -4.00 2.99
C MET A 99 -1.04 -4.57 2.18
N PHE A 100 0.20 -4.28 2.58
CA PHE A 100 1.42 -4.70 1.87
C PHE A 100 2.15 -5.86 2.53
N THR A 101 1.78 -6.21 3.76
CA THR A 101 2.47 -7.25 4.55
C THR A 101 1.64 -8.50 4.78
N ASP A 102 0.34 -8.44 4.47
CA ASP A 102 -0.54 -9.60 4.57
C ASP A 102 -0.30 -10.55 3.40
N THR A 103 0.28 -11.72 3.72
CA THR A 103 0.58 -12.76 2.73
C THR A 103 -0.67 -13.36 2.09
N GLU A 104 -1.80 -13.40 2.78
CA GLU A 104 -3.07 -13.85 2.18
C GLU A 104 -3.50 -12.91 1.07
N GLN A 105 -3.24 -11.63 1.24
CA GLN A 105 -3.53 -10.62 0.23
C GLN A 105 -2.53 -10.64 -0.93
N MET A 106 -1.26 -10.89 -0.65
CA MET A 106 -0.23 -11.04 -1.70
C MET A 106 -0.37 -12.35 -2.47
N ALA A 107 -0.93 -13.39 -1.86
CA ALA A 107 -1.19 -14.70 -2.45
C ALA A 107 -2.55 -14.81 -3.18
N ASN A 108 -3.27 -13.72 -3.32
CA ASN A 108 -4.58 -13.70 -3.97
C ASN A 108 -4.45 -13.39 -5.46
N ARG A 109 -4.54 -14.43 -6.29
CA ARG A 109 -4.45 -14.30 -7.74
C ARG A 109 -5.56 -13.44 -8.34
N GLN A 110 -6.78 -13.52 -7.83
CA GLN A 110 -7.89 -12.70 -8.33
C GLN A 110 -7.60 -11.21 -8.12
N ARG A 111 -7.05 -10.87 -6.96
CA ARG A 111 -6.64 -9.51 -6.63
C ARG A 111 -5.47 -9.04 -7.50
N PHE A 112 -4.49 -9.91 -7.75
CA PHE A 112 -3.39 -9.62 -8.66
C PHE A 112 -3.90 -9.29 -10.07
N GLU A 113 -4.79 -10.11 -10.63
CA GLU A 113 -5.36 -9.87 -11.97
C GLU A 113 -6.24 -8.60 -12.00
N ALA A 114 -6.99 -8.32 -10.93
CA ALA A 114 -7.74 -7.07 -10.82
C ALA A 114 -6.81 -5.86 -10.81
N LEU A 115 -5.73 -5.89 -10.03
CA LEU A 115 -4.75 -4.82 -9.98
C LEU A 115 -4.03 -4.63 -11.33
N LYS A 116 -3.65 -5.72 -11.98
CA LYS A 116 -3.01 -5.71 -13.30
C LYS A 116 -3.87 -5.02 -14.36
N SER A 117 -5.19 -5.13 -14.26
CA SER A 117 -6.15 -4.51 -15.19
C SER A 117 -6.60 -3.10 -14.78
N THR A 118 -6.27 -2.67 -13.56
CA THR A 118 -6.69 -1.37 -13.04
C THR A 118 -5.70 -0.28 -13.44
N GLN A 119 -6.22 0.81 -14.00
CA GLN A 119 -5.44 2.01 -14.34
C GLN A 119 -6.05 3.22 -13.63
N GLY A 120 -5.22 4.11 -13.13
CA GLY A 120 -5.66 5.35 -12.50
C GLY A 120 -4.84 5.73 -11.27
N THR A 121 -5.22 6.82 -10.66
CA THR A 121 -4.55 7.38 -9.48
C THR A 121 -5.51 7.50 -8.30
N MET A 122 -5.11 6.93 -7.17
CA MET A 122 -5.77 7.07 -5.89
C MET A 122 -4.96 8.00 -4.98
N ASN A 123 -5.58 9.01 -4.44
CA ASN A 123 -5.00 9.87 -3.41
C ASN A 123 -5.68 9.57 -2.07
N LEU A 124 -4.89 9.36 -1.03
CA LEU A 124 -5.36 9.22 0.35
C LEU A 124 -4.96 10.44 1.15
N VAL A 125 -5.94 11.05 1.81
CA VAL A 125 -5.75 12.17 2.75
C VAL A 125 -6.26 11.71 4.09
N LEU A 126 -5.36 11.30 4.97
CA LEU A 126 -5.69 10.70 6.25
C LEU A 126 -5.39 11.65 7.41
N SER A 127 -6.42 12.00 8.18
CA SER A 127 -6.25 12.75 9.43
C SER A 127 -5.73 11.81 10.51
N LEU A 128 -4.63 12.16 11.16
CA LEU A 128 -3.99 11.37 12.19
C LEU A 128 -4.41 11.84 13.60
N PRO A 129 -4.29 10.97 14.63
CA PRO A 129 -4.66 11.31 16.01
C PRO A 129 -3.87 12.48 16.60
N ASP A 130 -2.64 12.72 16.12
CA ASP A 130 -1.79 13.85 16.53
C ASP A 130 -2.15 15.19 15.88
N GLY A 131 -3.22 15.20 15.05
CA GLY A 131 -3.70 16.37 14.31
C GLY A 131 -2.95 16.62 12.99
N SER A 132 -1.96 15.83 12.66
CA SER A 132 -1.28 15.91 11.35
C SER A 132 -2.11 15.22 10.25
N VAL A 133 -1.72 15.44 9.00
CA VAL A 133 -2.37 14.86 7.83
C VAL A 133 -1.34 14.06 7.03
N ALA A 134 -1.65 12.81 6.75
CA ALA A 134 -0.88 11.97 5.85
C ALA A 134 -1.46 12.05 4.44
N ASN A 135 -0.61 12.40 3.47
CA ASN A 135 -0.94 12.39 2.05
C ASN A 135 -0.17 11.25 1.38
N ILE A 136 -0.90 10.34 0.73
CA ILE A 136 -0.33 9.20 0.01
C ILE A 136 -0.94 9.19 -1.38
N LYS A 137 -0.11 9.14 -2.42
CA LYS A 137 -0.55 9.01 -3.81
C LYS A 137 -0.18 7.62 -4.31
N VAL A 138 -1.13 6.91 -4.88
CA VAL A 138 -0.97 5.56 -5.44
C VAL A 138 -1.34 5.60 -6.91
N ILE A 139 -0.36 5.39 -7.78
CA ILE A 139 -0.52 5.36 -9.23
C ILE A 139 -0.51 3.91 -9.68
N MET A 140 -1.56 3.46 -10.32
CA MET A 140 -1.72 2.09 -10.81
C MET A 140 -1.45 2.02 -12.31
N ASN A 141 -0.51 1.14 -12.68
CA ASN A 141 -0.07 0.89 -14.06
C ASN A 141 0.27 2.17 -14.84
N GLY A 142 0.92 3.12 -14.14
CA GLY A 142 1.43 4.36 -14.72
C GLY A 142 0.36 5.37 -15.19
N ALA A 143 -0.91 5.17 -14.84
CA ALA A 143 -2.00 6.01 -15.31
C ALA A 143 -2.37 7.10 -14.28
N GLU A 144 -2.33 8.36 -14.70
CA GLU A 144 -2.78 9.47 -13.86
C GLU A 144 -4.31 9.65 -13.84
N SER A 145 -5.00 9.10 -14.84
CA SER A 145 -6.46 9.15 -14.95
C SER A 145 -7.03 7.75 -15.22
N PRO A 146 -8.24 7.44 -14.72
CA PRO A 146 -9.06 8.26 -13.83
C PRO A 146 -8.40 8.52 -12.48
N SER A 147 -8.84 9.53 -11.74
CA SER A 147 -8.31 9.81 -10.42
C SER A 147 -9.40 10.02 -9.38
N VAL A 148 -9.11 9.62 -8.15
CA VAL A 148 -9.99 9.79 -7.01
C VAL A 148 -9.18 10.15 -5.76
N THR A 149 -9.76 10.99 -4.90
CA THR A 149 -9.23 11.33 -3.59
C THR A 149 -10.17 10.83 -2.51
N PHE A 150 -9.65 10.00 -1.60
CA PHE A 150 -10.33 9.58 -0.38
C PHE A 150 -9.82 10.41 0.80
N MET A 151 -10.74 11.03 1.53
CA MET A 151 -10.44 11.81 2.74
C MET A 151 -11.17 11.19 3.93
N THR A 152 -10.41 10.75 4.93
CA THR A 152 -10.96 10.09 6.13
C THR A 152 -9.95 10.20 7.29
N THR A 153 -10.24 9.58 8.43
CA THR A 153 -9.26 9.40 9.50
C THR A 153 -8.43 8.13 9.27
N ALA A 154 -7.20 8.09 9.78
CA ALA A 154 -6.39 6.87 9.72
C ALA A 154 -7.07 5.68 10.43
N GLU A 155 -7.82 5.95 11.52
CA GLU A 155 -8.59 4.94 12.24
C GLU A 155 -9.72 4.34 11.39
N ASP A 156 -10.51 5.19 10.70
CA ASP A 156 -11.60 4.72 9.85
C ASP A 156 -11.05 3.99 8.60
N TRP A 157 -9.91 4.44 8.08
CA TRP A 157 -9.20 3.73 7.01
C TRP A 157 -8.77 2.33 7.44
N ALA A 158 -8.17 2.19 8.63
CA ALA A 158 -7.82 0.89 9.20
C ALA A 158 -9.03 -0.02 9.36
N LYS A 159 -10.16 0.50 9.87
CA LYS A 159 -11.41 -0.26 9.97
C LYS A 159 -11.96 -0.70 8.61
N MET A 160 -11.78 0.11 7.56
CA MET A 160 -12.14 -0.30 6.21
C MET A 160 -11.21 -1.41 5.69
N ALA A 161 -9.91 -1.33 5.98
CA ALA A 161 -8.96 -2.37 5.57
C ALA A 161 -9.20 -3.73 6.26
N THR A 162 -9.70 -3.73 7.51
CA THR A 162 -10.05 -4.96 8.25
C THR A 162 -11.49 -5.44 8.00
N GLY A 163 -12.30 -4.69 7.26
CA GLY A 163 -13.71 -5.01 7.03
C GLY A 163 -14.67 -4.65 8.18
N ASP A 164 -14.16 -4.05 9.27
CA ASP A 164 -14.98 -3.58 10.40
C ASP A 164 -15.87 -2.39 10.03
N LEU A 165 -15.51 -1.68 8.96
CA LEU A 165 -16.27 -0.58 8.37
C LEU A 165 -16.29 -0.74 6.86
N THR A 166 -17.47 -0.79 6.25
CA THR A 166 -17.54 -0.84 4.78
C THR A 166 -17.38 0.55 4.17
N GLY A 167 -16.80 0.64 2.97
CA GLY A 167 -16.67 1.90 2.25
C GLY A 167 -18.00 2.65 2.05
N PRO A 168 -19.08 1.97 1.61
CA PRO A 168 -20.42 2.58 1.52
C PRO A 168 -20.94 3.11 2.86
N ALA A 169 -20.76 2.36 3.96
CA ALA A 169 -21.19 2.82 5.29
C ALA A 169 -20.38 4.03 5.77
N ALA A 170 -19.08 4.04 5.53
CA ALA A 170 -18.21 5.18 5.83
C ALA A 170 -18.62 6.43 5.04
N PHE A 171 -18.92 6.27 3.75
CA PHE A 171 -19.38 7.36 2.89
C PHE A 171 -20.76 7.90 3.33
N MET A 172 -21.74 7.03 3.55
CA MET A 172 -23.09 7.43 3.98
C MET A 172 -23.12 8.11 5.36
N SER A 173 -22.22 7.72 6.26
CA SER A 173 -22.07 8.33 7.58
C SER A 173 -21.21 9.60 7.59
N GLY A 174 -20.66 10.00 6.45
CA GLY A 174 -19.79 11.19 6.32
C GLY A 174 -18.37 11.01 6.88
N ARG A 175 -17.99 9.78 7.26
CA ARG A 175 -16.63 9.44 7.70
C ARG A 175 -15.63 9.37 6.56
N LEU A 176 -16.10 8.99 5.36
CA LEU A 176 -15.33 8.98 4.14
C LEU A 176 -15.87 10.04 3.19
N LYS A 177 -15.02 10.94 2.74
CA LYS A 177 -15.33 11.86 1.64
C LYS A 177 -14.59 11.38 0.39
N ILE A 178 -15.26 11.46 -0.74
CA ILE A 178 -14.73 11.06 -2.04
C ILE A 178 -14.79 12.27 -2.97
N ASP A 179 -13.68 12.60 -3.61
CA ASP A 179 -13.58 13.63 -4.62
C ASP A 179 -12.92 13.06 -5.88
N GLY A 180 -13.46 13.36 -7.05
CA GLY A 180 -13.00 12.83 -8.33
C GLY A 180 -13.91 11.78 -8.94
N ASP A 181 -13.35 10.78 -9.62
CA ASP A 181 -14.10 9.75 -10.35
C ASP A 181 -14.75 8.72 -9.42
N LEU A 182 -16.07 8.83 -9.27
CA LEU A 182 -16.83 7.96 -8.39
C LEU A 182 -16.89 6.49 -8.90
N ALA A 183 -16.94 6.30 -10.22
CA ALA A 183 -16.95 4.94 -10.79
C ALA A 183 -15.63 4.24 -10.51
N PHE A 184 -14.52 4.96 -10.62
CA PHE A 184 -13.21 4.48 -10.26
C PHE A 184 -13.10 4.19 -8.74
N ALA A 185 -13.63 5.08 -7.89
CA ALA A 185 -13.70 4.85 -6.44
C ALA A 185 -14.42 3.54 -6.10
N MET A 186 -15.56 3.27 -6.76
CA MET A 186 -16.31 2.03 -6.56
C MET A 186 -15.53 0.79 -7.03
N SER A 187 -14.80 0.89 -8.14
CA SER A 187 -13.97 -0.22 -8.64
C SER A 187 -12.83 -0.56 -7.67
N LEU A 188 -12.21 0.45 -7.08
CA LEU A 188 -11.17 0.25 -6.05
C LEU A 188 -11.74 -0.39 -4.79
N GLY A 189 -12.94 0.00 -4.36
CA GLY A 189 -13.64 -0.63 -3.23
C GLY A 189 -13.83 -2.13 -3.43
N ASN A 190 -14.16 -2.58 -4.63
CA ASN A 190 -14.33 -4.00 -4.96
C ASN A 190 -13.01 -4.81 -4.95
N MET A 191 -11.87 -4.14 -5.07
CA MET A 191 -10.55 -4.79 -4.98
C MET A 191 -10.06 -4.96 -3.54
N MET A 192 -10.61 -4.20 -2.59
CA MET A 192 -10.19 -4.22 -1.19
C MET A 192 -10.84 -5.35 -0.39
N TYR A 193 -11.90 -5.98 -0.93
CA TYR A 193 -12.65 -7.06 -0.27
C TYR A 193 -12.59 -8.39 -1.09
#